data_305ba4696d353ec951a1442bf2133f75
#
_entry.id   305ba4696d353ec951a1442bf2133f75
#
_cell.length_a   1.000
_cell.length_b   1.000
_cell.length_c   1.000
_cell.angle_alpha   90.00
_cell.angle_beta   90.00
_cell.angle_gamma   90.00
#
_symmetry.space_group_name_H-M   'P 1'
#
loop_
_entity.id
_entity.type
_entity.pdbx_description
1 polymer ?
#
loop_
_entity_poly.entity_id
_entity_poly.type
_entity_poly.pdbx_seq_one_letter_code
_entity_poly.pdbx_strand_id
1 'polypeptide(L)'
;MRKGINVSRDVLLNPSVSSHRVIIPLYIPNEEDYYKEAYQIFEFCLFSVIKTSATQLKISVVSNNSCDLVNDKLFALQKNGFIDELIIEKEAVGKINSILKALRTAEERLITITDADVLFCQGWEEAVSEVFEAFPKAGAVCPVPVFRKHFHLTSNIWFKYLFSKKLYFRAVKNVPALTKFAASIGWPWLDEKWSDTIGTLEASNGKIAVLGCSHFVATYKREVFQELPKENSKFKLGGDSEHLYTDFPVIKSGGYRLSTYDNYAYQLGNQMEPWMIEMYHSLIEVSKKENTYLKFAVLKRNRLEYLFSEYLFKK
;
A
#
# COMPACT_ATOMS: atom_id res chain seq x y z
N MET A 1 32.49 36.43 9.09
CA MET A 1 32.69 35.81 10.41
C MET A 1 31.32 35.41 10.99
N ARG A 2 31.13 34.16 11.42
CA ARG A 2 29.86 33.70 12.00
C ARG A 2 29.74 34.19 13.43
N LYS A 3 28.65 34.90 13.78
CA LYS A 3 28.38 35.38 15.15
C LYS A 3 27.24 34.53 15.75
N GLY A 4 27.44 34.01 16.97
CA GLY A 4 26.46 33.28 17.73
C GLY A 4 26.43 31.76 17.43
N ILE A 5 25.64 31.03 18.24
CA ILE A 5 25.40 29.58 18.15
C ILE A 5 23.98 29.36 17.62
N ASN A 6 23.80 28.41 16.68
CA ASN A 6 22.47 28.02 16.24
C ASN A 6 21.75 27.31 17.41
N VAL A 7 20.62 27.86 17.82
CA VAL A 7 19.82 27.33 18.94
C VAL A 7 19.31 25.90 18.73
N SER A 8 19.24 25.45 17.46
CA SER A 8 18.84 24.07 17.11
C SER A 8 20.01 23.08 17.08
N ARG A 9 21.24 23.55 17.42
CA ARG A 9 22.40 22.65 17.43
C ARG A 9 22.27 21.65 18.59
N ASP A 10 22.48 20.39 18.26
CA ASP A 10 22.43 19.26 19.23
C ASP A 10 21.05 19.04 19.89
N VAL A 11 19.97 19.65 19.35
CA VAL A 11 18.59 19.37 19.78
C VAL A 11 18.10 18.10 19.12
N LEU A 12 17.62 17.15 19.94
CA LEU A 12 17.04 15.91 19.44
C LEU A 12 15.71 16.17 18.74
N LEU A 13 15.44 15.42 17.68
CA LEU A 13 14.14 15.43 17.01
C LEU A 13 13.09 14.80 17.92
N ASN A 14 11.89 15.39 17.96
CA ASN A 14 10.76 14.74 18.58
C ASN A 14 10.30 13.57 17.72
N PRO A 15 9.90 12.42 18.32
CA PRO A 15 9.34 11.31 17.57
C PRO A 15 8.04 11.73 16.87
N SER A 16 7.76 11.11 15.71
CA SER A 16 6.51 11.32 15.00
C SER A 16 5.31 10.95 15.89
N VAL A 17 4.28 11.79 15.91
CA VAL A 17 3.02 11.51 16.59
C VAL A 17 2.21 10.45 15.85
N SER A 18 2.32 10.40 14.52
CA SER A 18 1.64 9.39 13.70
C SER A 18 2.39 8.05 13.74
N SER A 19 1.62 6.96 13.80
CA SER A 19 2.13 5.60 13.69
C SER A 19 2.02 5.03 12.27
N HIS A 20 1.34 5.74 11.36
CA HIS A 20 1.01 5.30 10.01
C HIS A 20 1.26 6.41 8.99
N ARG A 21 2.04 6.11 7.96
CA ARG A 21 2.31 7.00 6.82
C ARG A 21 1.69 6.43 5.56
N VAL A 22 1.14 7.31 4.73
CA VAL A 22 0.70 6.98 3.36
C VAL A 22 1.63 7.70 2.37
N ILE A 23 2.17 6.96 1.41
CA ILE A 23 3.04 7.48 0.35
C ILE A 23 2.32 7.33 -0.98
N ILE A 24 2.14 8.44 -1.69
CA ILE A 24 1.46 8.51 -2.99
C ILE A 24 2.43 9.06 -4.03
N PRO A 25 3.06 8.23 -4.88
CA PRO A 25 3.79 8.71 -6.03
C PRO A 25 2.80 9.21 -7.09
N LEU A 26 3.03 10.39 -7.65
CA LEU A 26 2.17 11.04 -8.64
C LEU A 26 2.95 11.40 -9.90
N TYR A 27 2.41 11.09 -11.06
CA TYR A 27 2.97 11.47 -12.35
C TYR A 27 1.85 11.96 -13.28
N ILE A 28 1.73 13.28 -13.44
CA ILE A 28 0.77 13.95 -14.32
C ILE A 28 1.53 14.99 -15.14
N PRO A 29 2.13 14.60 -16.29
CA PRO A 29 2.99 15.50 -17.07
C PRO A 29 2.22 16.60 -17.82
N ASN A 30 0.91 16.41 -18.01
CA ASN A 30 -0.03 17.36 -18.59
C ASN A 30 -1.46 17.00 -18.14
N GLU A 31 -2.45 17.84 -18.42
CA GLU A 31 -3.87 17.57 -18.16
C GLU A 31 -4.64 17.32 -19.49
N GLU A 32 -4.06 16.53 -20.41
CA GLU A 32 -4.61 16.21 -21.71
C GLU A 32 -4.70 14.68 -21.90
N ASP A 33 -5.50 14.25 -22.86
CA ASP A 33 -5.67 12.85 -23.28
C ASP A 33 -5.74 11.86 -22.11
N TYR A 34 -4.73 11.01 -21.97
CA TYR A 34 -4.64 9.98 -20.93
C TYR A 34 -4.67 10.56 -19.51
N TYR A 35 -4.15 11.77 -19.31
CA TYR A 35 -4.01 12.42 -18.00
C TYR A 35 -5.11 13.44 -17.70
N LYS A 36 -6.10 13.63 -18.59
CA LYS A 36 -7.13 14.66 -18.49
C LYS A 36 -7.86 14.67 -17.14
N GLU A 37 -8.15 13.49 -16.60
CA GLU A 37 -8.90 13.35 -15.34
C GLU A 37 -8.00 12.89 -14.16
N ALA A 38 -6.68 12.72 -14.42
CA ALA A 38 -5.76 12.14 -13.48
C ALA A 38 -5.65 12.93 -12.16
N TYR A 39 -5.72 14.27 -12.22
CA TYR A 39 -5.68 15.09 -11.00
C TYR A 39 -6.94 14.93 -10.15
N GLN A 40 -8.12 14.88 -10.76
CA GLN A 40 -9.38 14.64 -10.04
C GLN A 40 -9.41 13.25 -9.41
N ILE A 41 -8.91 12.24 -10.12
CA ILE A 41 -8.77 10.88 -9.60
C ILE A 41 -7.80 10.86 -8.40
N PHE A 42 -6.68 11.57 -8.48
CA PHE A 42 -5.77 11.73 -7.35
C PHE A 42 -6.43 12.42 -6.15
N GLU A 43 -7.26 13.44 -6.36
CA GLU A 43 -8.02 14.06 -5.27
C GLU A 43 -8.97 13.05 -4.60
N PHE A 44 -9.63 12.17 -5.37
CA PHE A 44 -10.45 11.10 -4.80
C PHE A 44 -9.61 10.13 -3.97
N CYS A 45 -8.40 9.77 -4.43
CA CYS A 45 -7.47 8.96 -3.66
C CYS A 45 -7.09 9.66 -2.34
N LEU A 46 -6.57 10.88 -2.41
CA LEU A 46 -6.12 11.64 -1.26
C LEU A 46 -7.22 11.86 -0.23
N PHE A 47 -8.36 12.38 -0.67
CA PHE A 47 -9.44 12.71 0.26
C PHE A 47 -10.18 11.48 0.77
N SER A 48 -10.27 10.39 -0.01
CA SER A 48 -10.85 9.14 0.50
C SER A 48 -9.99 8.54 1.61
N VAL A 49 -8.68 8.47 1.43
CA VAL A 49 -7.78 7.92 2.46
C VAL A 49 -7.81 8.78 3.73
N ILE A 50 -7.84 10.12 3.61
CA ILE A 50 -7.96 11.02 4.76
C ILE A 50 -9.30 10.82 5.46
N LYS A 51 -10.40 10.78 4.71
CA LYS A 51 -11.78 10.74 5.23
C LYS A 51 -12.10 9.42 5.92
N THR A 52 -11.60 8.30 5.39
CA THR A 52 -11.96 6.94 5.85
C THR A 52 -10.96 6.32 6.83
N SER A 53 -9.85 6.98 7.13
CA SER A 53 -8.89 6.49 8.11
C SER A 53 -9.33 6.78 9.53
N ALA A 54 -9.14 5.81 10.41
CA ALA A 54 -9.48 5.92 11.83
C ALA A 54 -8.39 6.59 12.66
N THR A 55 -7.14 6.63 12.17
CA THR A 55 -6.01 7.26 12.86
C THR A 55 -5.56 8.54 12.14
N GLN A 56 -4.76 9.36 12.85
CA GLN A 56 -4.08 10.49 12.21
C GLN A 56 -2.94 9.97 11.35
N LEU A 57 -3.15 9.98 10.04
CA LEU A 57 -2.13 9.61 9.06
C LEU A 57 -1.10 10.73 8.87
N LYS A 58 0.08 10.35 8.40
CA LYS A 58 1.04 11.25 7.80
C LYS A 58 1.07 11.02 6.28
N ILE A 59 0.77 12.03 5.50
CA ILE A 59 0.63 11.92 4.04
C ILE A 59 1.87 12.49 3.35
N SER A 60 2.55 11.64 2.57
CA SER A 60 3.65 12.04 1.69
C SER A 60 3.23 11.90 0.24
N VAL A 61 3.27 12.99 -0.52
CA VAL A 61 3.07 12.97 -1.97
C VAL A 61 4.39 13.25 -2.67
N VAL A 62 4.74 12.43 -3.65
CA VAL A 62 5.95 12.61 -4.46
C VAL A 62 5.54 12.85 -5.91
N SER A 63 5.62 14.10 -6.33
CA SER A 63 5.39 14.52 -7.71
C SER A 63 6.61 14.18 -8.57
N ASN A 64 6.50 13.12 -9.36
CA ASN A 64 7.57 12.59 -10.21
C ASN A 64 7.57 13.29 -11.58
N ASN A 65 7.94 14.59 -11.61
CA ASN A 65 7.90 15.44 -12.80
C ASN A 65 6.47 15.64 -13.35
N SER A 66 5.51 15.94 -12.47
CA SER A 66 4.22 16.46 -12.91
C SER A 66 4.34 17.90 -13.41
N CYS A 67 3.39 18.37 -14.24
CA CYS A 67 3.40 19.72 -14.78
C CYS A 67 3.22 20.78 -13.69
N ASP A 68 3.60 22.02 -13.99
CA ASP A 68 3.57 23.14 -13.03
C ASP A 68 2.18 23.39 -12.46
N LEU A 69 1.13 23.31 -13.30
CA LEU A 69 -0.26 23.47 -12.85
C LEU A 69 -0.64 22.46 -11.77
N VAL A 70 -0.24 21.20 -11.92
CA VAL A 70 -0.47 20.14 -10.93
C VAL A 70 0.37 20.41 -9.68
N ASN A 71 1.63 20.81 -9.82
CA ASN A 71 2.50 21.13 -8.69
C ASN A 71 1.96 22.31 -7.87
N ASP A 72 1.41 23.36 -8.50
CA ASP A 72 0.76 24.48 -7.82
C ASP A 72 -0.47 24.03 -6.99
N LYS A 73 -1.28 23.13 -7.56
CA LYS A 73 -2.41 22.52 -6.83
C LYS A 73 -1.92 21.69 -5.63
N LEU A 74 -0.83 20.93 -5.77
CA LEU A 74 -0.23 20.16 -4.67
C LEU A 74 0.33 21.07 -3.57
N PHE A 75 0.96 22.20 -3.90
CA PHE A 75 1.38 23.21 -2.93
C PHE A 75 0.20 23.78 -2.14
N ALA A 76 -0.93 24.03 -2.80
CA ALA A 76 -2.13 24.50 -2.12
C ALA A 76 -2.66 23.44 -1.14
N LEU A 77 -2.68 22.14 -1.52
CA LEU A 77 -3.07 21.05 -0.62
C LEU A 77 -2.14 20.93 0.58
N GLN A 78 -0.82 21.07 0.38
CA GLN A 78 0.14 21.07 1.48
C GLN A 78 -0.07 22.27 2.42
N LYS A 79 -0.24 23.48 1.88
CA LYS A 79 -0.50 24.70 2.66
C LYS A 79 -1.77 24.59 3.51
N ASN A 80 -2.77 23.86 3.01
CA ASN A 80 -4.05 23.62 3.69
C ASN A 80 -3.97 22.42 4.68
N GLY A 81 -2.82 21.77 4.82
CA GLY A 81 -2.61 20.70 5.79
C GLY A 81 -3.13 19.32 5.38
N PHE A 82 -3.49 19.11 4.09
CA PHE A 82 -3.88 17.80 3.57
C PHE A 82 -2.68 16.91 3.20
N ILE A 83 -1.53 17.51 2.97
CA ILE A 83 -0.26 16.83 2.66
C ILE A 83 0.77 17.28 3.68
N ASP A 84 1.36 16.35 4.43
CA ASP A 84 2.42 16.65 5.42
C ASP A 84 3.77 16.83 4.76
N GLU A 85 4.08 16.02 3.75
CA GLU A 85 5.33 16.03 3.03
C GLU A 85 5.08 16.04 1.52
N LEU A 86 5.58 17.06 0.84
CA LEU A 86 5.53 17.18 -0.62
C LEU A 86 6.95 17.20 -1.18
N ILE A 87 7.27 16.23 -2.02
CA ILE A 87 8.54 16.16 -2.76
C ILE A 87 8.22 16.40 -4.23
N ILE A 88 8.85 17.43 -4.84
CA ILE A 88 8.70 17.73 -6.26
C ILE A 88 10.00 17.42 -6.99
N GLU A 89 9.91 16.55 -7.98
CA GLU A 89 11.02 16.12 -8.82
C GLU A 89 10.95 16.83 -10.17
N LYS A 90 12.06 17.43 -10.60
CA LYS A 90 12.17 18.09 -11.91
C LYS A 90 12.34 17.09 -13.07
N GLU A 91 12.76 15.88 -12.76
CA GLU A 91 12.97 14.81 -13.73
C GLU A 91 12.16 13.58 -13.33
N ALA A 92 11.59 12.90 -14.32
CA ALA A 92 10.86 11.65 -14.08
C ALA A 92 11.85 10.53 -13.74
N VAL A 93 12.11 10.34 -12.45
CA VAL A 93 13.02 9.31 -11.92
C VAL A 93 12.36 7.93 -11.78
N GLY A 94 11.04 7.87 -11.97
CA GLY A 94 10.24 6.65 -11.92
C GLY A 94 9.58 6.40 -10.56
N LYS A 95 8.45 5.69 -10.61
CA LYS A 95 7.57 5.41 -9.46
C LYS A 95 8.33 4.92 -8.22
N ILE A 96 9.14 3.89 -8.38
CA ILE A 96 9.87 3.28 -7.25
C ILE A 96 10.89 4.25 -6.64
N ASN A 97 11.65 4.96 -7.47
CA ASN A 97 12.65 5.90 -6.95
C ASN A 97 11.98 7.08 -6.20
N SER A 98 10.81 7.51 -6.65
CA SER A 98 9.99 8.50 -5.93
C SER A 98 9.54 7.96 -4.57
N ILE A 99 9.04 6.71 -4.51
CA ILE A 99 8.67 6.06 -3.26
C ILE A 99 9.87 5.95 -2.31
N LEU A 100 11.05 5.55 -2.80
CA LEU A 100 12.26 5.39 -2.00
C LEU A 100 12.71 6.70 -1.31
N LYS A 101 12.47 7.85 -1.93
CA LYS A 101 12.77 9.17 -1.32
C LYS A 101 11.92 9.43 -0.09
N ALA A 102 10.61 9.22 -0.18
CA ALA A 102 9.71 9.38 0.96
C ALA A 102 9.94 8.29 2.03
N LEU A 103 10.29 7.08 1.65
CA LEU A 103 10.64 5.98 2.58
C LEU A 103 11.90 6.30 3.40
N ARG A 104 12.84 7.07 2.86
CA ARG A 104 14.12 7.36 3.52
C ARG A 104 13.95 8.05 4.87
N THR A 105 12.95 8.90 4.99
CA THR A 105 12.65 9.70 6.20
C THR A 105 11.44 9.18 6.98
N ALA A 106 10.77 8.15 6.48
CA ALA A 106 9.61 7.57 7.15
C ALA A 106 10.03 6.80 8.41
N GLU A 107 9.49 7.19 9.57
CA GLU A 107 9.73 6.55 10.87
C GLU A 107 8.51 5.81 11.41
N GLU A 108 7.37 5.99 10.76
CA GLU A 108 6.10 5.41 11.15
C GLU A 108 6.16 3.87 11.07
N ARG A 109 5.47 3.19 11.98
CA ARG A 109 5.50 1.71 12.08
C ARG A 109 4.84 1.02 10.89
N LEU A 110 3.76 1.63 10.39
CA LEU A 110 3.07 1.20 9.19
C LEU A 110 3.28 2.22 8.08
N ILE A 111 3.51 1.72 6.88
CA ILE A 111 3.65 2.52 5.68
C ILE A 111 2.74 1.94 4.62
N THR A 112 1.71 2.69 4.24
CA THR A 112 0.90 2.39 3.08
C THR A 112 1.51 3.04 1.86
N ILE A 113 1.82 2.23 0.85
CA ILE A 113 2.18 2.71 -0.48
C ILE A 113 0.95 2.49 -1.35
N THR A 114 0.49 3.52 -2.03
CA THR A 114 -0.69 3.45 -2.89
C THR A 114 -0.45 4.17 -4.20
N ASP A 115 -1.00 3.64 -5.29
CA ASP A 115 -1.11 4.38 -6.54
C ASP A 115 -2.05 5.59 -6.36
N ALA A 116 -1.91 6.58 -7.20
CA ALA A 116 -2.66 7.82 -7.11
C ALA A 116 -4.13 7.70 -7.57
N ASP A 117 -4.53 6.52 -8.04
CA ASP A 117 -5.84 6.18 -8.58
C ASP A 117 -6.59 5.15 -7.72
N VAL A 118 -6.43 5.21 -6.41
CA VAL A 118 -7.08 4.30 -5.46
C VAL A 118 -8.13 5.03 -4.63
N LEU A 119 -9.37 4.55 -4.66
CA LEU A 119 -10.44 5.02 -3.77
C LEU A 119 -10.51 4.12 -2.54
N PHE A 120 -10.24 4.68 -1.36
CA PHE A 120 -10.32 3.98 -0.08
C PHE A 120 -11.75 3.99 0.46
N CYS A 121 -12.19 2.83 0.96
CA CYS A 121 -13.53 2.66 1.53
C CYS A 121 -13.50 2.67 3.06
N GLN A 122 -14.67 2.83 3.64
CA GLN A 122 -14.88 2.80 5.07
C GLN A 122 -14.31 1.53 5.72
N GLY A 123 -13.57 1.68 6.83
CA GLY A 123 -13.03 0.56 7.59
C GLY A 123 -11.76 -0.08 7.01
N TRP A 124 -11.13 0.51 5.98
CA TRP A 124 -9.95 -0.08 5.34
C TRP A 124 -8.78 -0.22 6.32
N GLU A 125 -8.53 0.81 7.12
CA GLU A 125 -7.38 0.84 8.04
C GLU A 125 -7.55 -0.16 9.19
N GLU A 126 -8.77 -0.26 9.73
CA GLU A 126 -9.11 -1.25 10.75
C GLU A 126 -8.98 -2.68 10.20
N ALA A 127 -9.51 -2.94 9.01
CA ALA A 127 -9.43 -4.27 8.39
C ALA A 127 -7.99 -4.71 8.15
N VAL A 128 -7.12 -3.80 7.70
CA VAL A 128 -5.69 -4.05 7.52
C VAL A 128 -5.00 -4.29 8.87
N SER A 129 -5.30 -3.46 9.88
CA SER A 129 -4.73 -3.59 11.23
C SER A 129 -5.10 -4.92 11.88
N GLU A 130 -6.36 -5.35 11.76
CA GLU A 130 -6.83 -6.65 12.25
C GLU A 130 -6.09 -7.83 11.61
N VAL A 131 -5.70 -7.74 10.32
CA VAL A 131 -4.88 -8.76 9.69
C VAL A 131 -3.47 -8.76 10.29
N PHE A 132 -2.84 -7.60 10.52
CA PHE A 132 -1.53 -7.55 11.19
C PHE A 132 -1.55 -8.09 12.62
N GLU A 133 -2.63 -7.85 13.36
CA GLU A 133 -2.81 -8.37 14.73
C GLU A 133 -3.02 -9.89 14.73
N ALA A 134 -3.89 -10.40 13.84
CA ALA A 134 -4.20 -11.82 13.76
C ALA A 134 -3.05 -12.67 13.19
N PHE A 135 -2.22 -12.07 12.34
CA PHE A 135 -1.09 -12.73 11.68
C PHE A 135 0.24 -12.01 11.99
N PRO A 136 0.89 -12.33 13.11
CA PRO A 136 2.13 -11.64 13.54
C PRO A 136 3.24 -11.63 12.49
N LYS A 137 3.28 -12.64 11.60
CA LYS A 137 4.20 -12.71 10.45
C LYS A 137 3.73 -11.91 9.23
N ALA A 138 2.56 -11.26 9.23
CA ALA A 138 2.20 -10.37 8.12
C ALA A 138 3.23 -9.25 8.00
N GLY A 139 3.85 -9.11 6.85
CA GLY A 139 4.81 -8.05 6.53
C GLY A 139 4.21 -7.02 5.59
N ALA A 140 3.26 -7.45 4.74
CA ALA A 140 2.45 -6.59 3.90
C ALA A 140 0.99 -7.06 3.88
N VAL A 141 0.06 -6.12 3.88
CA VAL A 141 -1.39 -6.37 3.81
C VAL A 141 -2.03 -5.41 2.80
N CYS A 142 -2.68 -6.00 1.78
CA CYS A 142 -3.48 -5.24 0.81
C CYS A 142 -4.94 -5.14 1.29
N PRO A 143 -5.60 -3.97 1.24
CA PRO A 143 -7.02 -3.82 1.58
C PRO A 143 -7.97 -4.41 0.52
N VAL A 144 -7.43 -5.06 -0.51
CA VAL A 144 -8.17 -5.67 -1.62
C VAL A 144 -7.77 -7.12 -1.77
N PRO A 145 -8.70 -8.10 -1.71
CA PRO A 145 -8.41 -9.48 -1.99
C PRO A 145 -7.99 -9.64 -3.44
N VAL A 146 -6.81 -10.24 -3.67
CA VAL A 146 -6.22 -10.32 -5.01
C VAL A 146 -6.34 -11.73 -5.55
N PHE A 147 -7.06 -11.91 -6.65
CA PHE A 147 -7.17 -13.20 -7.33
C PHE A 147 -5.85 -13.62 -7.99
N ARG A 148 -5.63 -14.93 -8.15
CA ARG A 148 -4.43 -15.55 -8.76
C ARG A 148 -3.09 -15.27 -8.06
N LYS A 149 -3.08 -14.56 -6.92
CA LYS A 149 -1.84 -14.22 -6.19
C LYS A 149 -1.50 -15.20 -5.07
N HIS A 150 -2.35 -16.22 -4.82
CA HIS A 150 -2.15 -17.18 -3.74
C HIS A 150 -0.90 -18.07 -3.88
N PHE A 151 -0.29 -18.14 -5.07
CA PHE A 151 1.03 -18.77 -5.29
C PHE A 151 2.16 -17.76 -5.51
N HIS A 152 1.84 -16.47 -5.67
CA HIS A 152 2.86 -15.47 -5.99
C HIS A 152 3.49 -14.89 -4.72
N LEU A 153 4.76 -15.23 -4.48
CA LEU A 153 5.50 -14.81 -3.28
C LEU A 153 4.79 -15.16 -1.95
N THR A 154 4.25 -16.36 -1.89
CA THR A 154 3.59 -16.93 -0.70
C THR A 154 4.15 -18.30 -0.34
N SER A 155 5.29 -18.68 -0.92
CA SER A 155 5.98 -19.96 -0.72
C SER A 155 6.18 -20.30 0.76
N ASN A 156 6.54 -19.29 1.57
CA ASN A 156 6.73 -19.43 3.01
C ASN A 156 5.41 -19.76 3.77
N ILE A 157 4.26 -19.30 3.27
CA ILE A 157 2.95 -19.63 3.84
C ILE A 157 2.61 -21.07 3.47
N TRP A 158 2.77 -21.47 2.19
CA TRP A 158 2.55 -22.82 1.73
C TRP A 158 3.45 -23.81 2.45
N PHE A 159 4.73 -23.53 2.55
CA PHE A 159 5.67 -24.37 3.29
C PHE A 159 5.23 -24.62 4.73
N LYS A 160 4.76 -23.57 5.43
CA LYS A 160 4.40 -23.67 6.84
C LYS A 160 3.04 -24.31 7.09
N TYR A 161 2.06 -24.08 6.21
CA TYR A 161 0.66 -24.42 6.47
C TYR A 161 0.06 -25.46 5.52
N LEU A 162 0.85 -26.03 4.59
CA LEU A 162 0.35 -26.98 3.57
C LEU A 162 -0.49 -28.14 4.16
N PHE A 163 -0.07 -28.67 5.31
CA PHE A 163 -0.76 -29.74 6.01
C PHE A 163 -1.63 -29.24 7.17
N SER A 164 -1.88 -27.95 7.25
CA SER A 164 -2.69 -27.35 8.30
C SER A 164 -4.11 -27.07 7.82
N LYS A 165 -5.11 -27.35 8.68
CA LYS A 165 -6.50 -26.96 8.44
C LYS A 165 -6.71 -25.44 8.36
N LYS A 166 -5.67 -24.63 8.64
CA LYS A 166 -5.72 -23.15 8.56
C LYS A 166 -5.61 -22.61 7.15
N LEU A 167 -5.00 -23.38 6.24
CA LEU A 167 -4.77 -23.01 4.84
C LEU A 167 -5.74 -23.79 3.95
N TYR A 168 -6.69 -23.09 3.33
CA TYR A 168 -7.58 -23.68 2.35
C TYR A 168 -8.26 -22.62 1.45
N PHE A 169 -8.87 -23.08 0.37
CA PHE A 169 -9.63 -22.25 -0.54
C PHE A 169 -11.05 -22.01 -0.01
N ARG A 170 -11.49 -20.77 -0.03
CA ARG A 170 -12.83 -20.32 0.36
C ARG A 170 -13.52 -19.60 -0.79
N ALA A 171 -14.83 -19.47 -0.69
CA ALA A 171 -15.60 -18.60 -1.59
C ALA A 171 -15.09 -17.16 -1.52
N VAL A 172 -15.05 -16.49 -2.66
CA VAL A 172 -14.78 -15.04 -2.71
C VAL A 172 -15.91 -14.30 -2.02
N LYS A 173 -15.59 -13.43 -1.09
CA LYS A 173 -16.59 -12.72 -0.27
C LYS A 173 -17.33 -11.64 -1.06
N ASN A 174 -16.63 -10.93 -1.96
CA ASN A 174 -17.18 -9.81 -2.73
C ASN A 174 -16.82 -9.95 -4.22
N VAL A 175 -17.57 -10.80 -4.92
CA VAL A 175 -17.35 -11.05 -6.36
C VAL A 175 -17.51 -9.77 -7.21
N PRO A 176 -18.51 -8.88 -6.98
CA PRO A 176 -18.63 -7.65 -7.74
C PRO A 176 -17.39 -6.73 -7.63
N ALA A 177 -16.81 -6.60 -6.43
CA ALA A 177 -15.58 -5.82 -6.24
C ALA A 177 -14.39 -6.45 -6.96
N LEU A 178 -14.25 -7.78 -6.90
CA LEU A 178 -13.21 -8.51 -7.61
C LEU A 178 -13.30 -8.33 -9.12
N THR A 179 -14.53 -8.33 -9.67
CA THR A 179 -14.79 -8.10 -11.10
C THR A 179 -14.42 -6.65 -11.49
N LYS A 180 -14.79 -5.67 -10.67
CA LYS A 180 -14.38 -4.27 -10.90
C LYS A 180 -12.85 -4.12 -10.89
N PHE A 181 -12.17 -4.77 -9.95
CA PHE A 181 -10.71 -4.77 -9.91
C PHE A 181 -10.10 -5.40 -11.18
N ALA A 182 -10.63 -6.54 -11.64
CA ALA A 182 -10.16 -7.16 -12.88
C ALA A 182 -10.34 -6.23 -14.09
N ALA A 183 -11.47 -5.55 -14.18
CA ALA A 183 -11.74 -4.58 -15.24
C ALA A 183 -10.78 -3.39 -15.21
N SER A 184 -10.48 -2.83 -14.02
CA SER A 184 -9.59 -1.66 -13.86
C SER A 184 -8.15 -1.92 -14.31
N ILE A 185 -7.70 -3.18 -14.26
CA ILE A 185 -6.37 -3.60 -14.74
C ILE A 185 -6.41 -4.14 -16.19
N GLY A 186 -7.47 -3.87 -16.95
CA GLY A 186 -7.62 -4.28 -18.34
C GLY A 186 -7.99 -5.75 -18.54
N TRP A 187 -8.52 -6.41 -17.52
CA TRP A 187 -9.03 -7.78 -17.59
C TRP A 187 -10.57 -7.76 -17.47
N PRO A 188 -11.28 -7.46 -18.55
CA PRO A 188 -12.74 -7.28 -18.56
C PRO A 188 -13.51 -8.59 -18.30
N TRP A 189 -12.82 -9.72 -18.35
CA TRP A 189 -13.35 -11.05 -18.09
C TRP A 189 -12.56 -11.71 -16.95
N LEU A 190 -13.28 -12.21 -15.99
CA LEU A 190 -12.73 -13.00 -14.89
C LEU A 190 -13.19 -14.45 -15.08
N ASP A 191 -12.23 -15.37 -15.26
CA ASP A 191 -12.52 -16.80 -15.35
C ASP A 191 -13.25 -17.26 -14.07
N GLU A 192 -14.34 -18.02 -14.20
CA GLU A 192 -15.18 -18.50 -13.07
C GLU A 192 -14.36 -19.11 -11.95
N LYS A 193 -13.36 -19.92 -12.27
CA LYS A 193 -12.47 -20.52 -11.27
C LYS A 193 -11.71 -19.51 -10.41
N TRP A 194 -11.62 -18.25 -10.82
CA TRP A 194 -10.98 -17.15 -10.07
C TRP A 194 -11.99 -16.24 -9.39
N SER A 195 -13.25 -16.26 -9.82
CA SER A 195 -14.34 -15.50 -9.21
C SER A 195 -14.98 -16.24 -8.03
N ASP A 196 -14.94 -17.59 -8.03
CA ASP A 196 -15.62 -18.40 -7.03
C ASP A 196 -14.80 -18.63 -5.78
N THR A 197 -13.50 -18.92 -5.94
CA THR A 197 -12.65 -19.36 -4.83
C THR A 197 -11.32 -18.60 -4.76
N ILE A 198 -10.89 -18.35 -3.54
CA ILE A 198 -9.65 -17.66 -3.24
C ILE A 198 -8.89 -18.38 -2.11
N GLY A 199 -7.56 -18.45 -2.23
CA GLY A 199 -6.70 -19.05 -1.22
C GLY A 199 -6.63 -18.20 0.04
N THR A 200 -6.88 -18.80 1.21
CA THR A 200 -6.99 -18.10 2.49
C THR A 200 -6.18 -18.76 3.58
N LEU A 201 -5.82 -17.96 4.58
CA LEU A 201 -5.23 -18.40 5.83
C LEU A 201 -6.13 -17.97 6.98
N GLU A 202 -6.39 -18.88 7.93
CA GLU A 202 -7.17 -18.61 9.12
C GLU A 202 -6.27 -18.52 10.35
N ALA A 203 -6.40 -17.45 11.11
CA ALA A 203 -5.73 -17.26 12.38
C ALA A 203 -6.40 -18.05 13.51
N SER A 204 -5.72 -18.16 14.66
CA SER A 204 -6.26 -18.90 15.82
C SER A 204 -7.50 -18.25 16.44
N ASN A 205 -7.71 -16.96 16.21
CA ASN A 205 -8.90 -16.21 16.63
C ASN A 205 -10.03 -16.22 15.59
N GLY A 206 -9.93 -17.04 14.52
CA GLY A 206 -10.91 -17.12 13.46
C GLY A 206 -10.83 -16.03 12.38
N LYS A 207 -9.90 -15.07 12.50
CA LYS A 207 -9.71 -14.05 11.46
C LYS A 207 -9.18 -14.71 10.19
N ILE A 208 -9.80 -14.35 9.06
CA ILE A 208 -9.43 -14.86 7.73
C ILE A 208 -8.69 -13.76 6.98
N ALA A 209 -7.57 -14.12 6.35
CA ALA A 209 -6.85 -13.31 5.38
C ALA A 209 -6.68 -14.06 4.07
N VAL A 210 -6.61 -13.35 2.96
CA VAL A 210 -6.35 -13.89 1.63
C VAL A 210 -4.84 -13.98 1.40
N LEU A 211 -4.39 -15.03 0.72
CA LEU A 211 -3.00 -15.22 0.34
C LEU A 211 -2.62 -14.32 -0.82
N GLY A 212 -1.52 -13.62 -0.66
CA GLY A 212 -1.00 -12.68 -1.65
C GLY A 212 -1.35 -11.24 -1.32
N CYS A 213 -0.62 -10.35 -1.96
CA CYS A 213 -0.75 -8.91 -1.79
C CYS A 213 -0.45 -8.26 -3.14
N SER A 214 -1.20 -7.24 -3.52
CA SER A 214 -0.88 -6.40 -4.67
C SER A 214 0.06 -5.28 -4.27
N HIS A 215 0.64 -4.60 -5.24
CA HIS A 215 1.49 -3.43 -5.03
C HIS A 215 0.84 -2.11 -5.48
N PHE A 216 -0.39 -2.14 -6.04
CA PHE A 216 -1.11 -0.89 -6.36
C PHE A 216 -1.60 -0.19 -5.08
N VAL A 217 -1.91 -0.94 -4.02
CA VAL A 217 -2.13 -0.46 -2.67
C VAL A 217 -1.74 -1.56 -1.67
N ALA A 218 -0.85 -1.24 -0.75
CA ALA A 218 -0.49 -2.15 0.33
C ALA A 218 0.08 -1.39 1.52
N THR A 219 -0.24 -1.86 2.72
CA THR A 219 0.35 -1.41 3.98
C THR A 219 1.45 -2.38 4.38
N TYR A 220 2.60 -1.85 4.73
CA TYR A 220 3.80 -2.59 5.10
C TYR A 220 4.18 -2.28 6.55
N LYS A 221 4.71 -3.27 7.26
CA LYS A 221 5.53 -2.99 8.43
C LYS A 221 6.84 -2.32 7.96
N ARG A 222 7.21 -1.19 8.58
CA ARG A 222 8.40 -0.42 8.20
C ARG A 222 9.67 -1.25 8.10
N GLU A 223 9.84 -2.22 8.98
CA GLU A 223 11.02 -3.09 9.01
C GLU A 223 11.25 -3.92 7.74
N VAL A 224 10.22 -4.14 6.92
CA VAL A 224 10.33 -4.78 5.60
C VAL A 224 11.33 -4.03 4.72
N PHE A 225 11.35 -2.71 4.80
CA PHE A 225 12.20 -1.85 3.97
C PHE A 225 13.68 -1.83 4.37
N GLN A 226 14.07 -2.56 5.42
CA GLN A 226 15.48 -2.84 5.72
C GLN A 226 16.10 -3.84 4.72
N GLU A 227 15.28 -4.60 4.00
CA GLU A 227 15.68 -5.59 2.99
C GLU A 227 15.66 -5.04 1.54
N LEU A 228 15.55 -3.72 1.38
CA LEU A 228 15.60 -3.07 0.06
C LEU A 228 16.93 -3.31 -0.67
N PRO A 229 16.93 -3.40 -2.01
CA PRO A 229 18.15 -3.31 -2.80
C PRO A 229 18.92 -2.02 -2.49
N LYS A 230 20.25 -2.07 -2.59
CA LYS A 230 21.11 -0.89 -2.39
C LYS A 230 21.05 0.07 -3.57
N GLU A 231 20.88 -0.47 -4.78
CA GLU A 231 20.78 0.28 -6.02
C GLU A 231 19.37 0.83 -6.20
N ASN A 232 19.27 1.95 -6.89
CA ASN A 232 18.00 2.52 -7.33
C ASN A 232 17.39 1.68 -8.47
N SER A 233 16.06 1.79 -8.65
CA SER A 233 15.38 1.21 -9.82
C SER A 233 15.89 1.85 -11.12
N LYS A 234 16.12 1.02 -12.14
CA LYS A 234 16.55 1.45 -13.49
C LYS A 234 15.37 1.76 -14.40
N PHE A 235 14.14 1.46 -13.99
CA PHE A 235 12.92 1.60 -14.76
C PHE A 235 12.05 2.74 -14.23
N LYS A 236 11.46 3.51 -15.13
CA LYS A 236 10.46 4.53 -14.74
C LYS A 236 9.17 3.88 -14.22
N LEU A 237 8.76 2.77 -14.86
CA LEU A 237 7.61 1.96 -14.49
C LEU A 237 7.82 0.54 -15.02
N GLY A 238 7.32 -0.47 -14.32
CA GLY A 238 7.46 -1.87 -14.72
C GLY A 238 8.88 -2.41 -14.56
N GLY A 239 9.31 -3.34 -15.40
CA GLY A 239 10.64 -3.96 -15.37
C GLY A 239 10.93 -4.68 -14.03
N ASP A 240 9.90 -5.30 -13.43
CA ASP A 240 9.97 -5.95 -12.11
C ASP A 240 10.34 -5.02 -10.94
N SER A 241 10.27 -3.69 -11.14
CA SER A 241 10.68 -2.74 -10.11
C SER A 241 9.81 -2.85 -8.84
N GLU A 242 8.48 -2.95 -8.95
CA GLU A 242 7.60 -3.17 -7.80
C GLU A 242 7.92 -4.51 -7.12
N HIS A 243 8.16 -5.57 -7.91
CA HIS A 243 8.53 -6.88 -7.37
C HIS A 243 9.81 -6.78 -6.51
N LEU A 244 10.83 -6.10 -7.00
CA LEU A 244 12.13 -6.02 -6.33
C LEU A 244 12.12 -5.13 -5.08
N TYR A 245 11.33 -4.04 -5.06
CA TYR A 245 11.40 -3.01 -4.03
C TYR A 245 10.20 -3.00 -3.06
N THR A 246 9.06 -3.60 -3.42
CA THR A 246 7.90 -3.66 -2.54
C THR A 246 7.48 -5.07 -2.16
N ASP A 247 7.59 -6.04 -3.09
CA ASP A 247 7.10 -7.39 -2.86
C ASP A 247 8.16 -8.30 -2.22
N PHE A 248 9.33 -8.37 -2.83
CA PHE A 248 10.40 -9.28 -2.43
C PHE A 248 11.01 -8.97 -1.05
N PRO A 249 11.15 -7.71 -0.63
CA PRO A 249 11.60 -7.37 0.72
C PRO A 249 10.73 -7.99 1.83
N VAL A 250 9.43 -8.14 1.60
CA VAL A 250 8.52 -8.80 2.56
C VAL A 250 8.94 -10.24 2.82
N ILE A 251 9.26 -10.99 1.76
CA ILE A 251 9.67 -12.39 1.89
C ILE A 251 11.08 -12.48 2.51
N LYS A 252 11.99 -11.60 2.11
CA LYS A 252 13.35 -11.54 2.68
C LYS A 252 13.34 -11.26 4.17
N SER A 253 12.41 -10.43 4.67
CA SER A 253 12.25 -10.17 6.11
C SER A 253 11.60 -11.33 6.87
N GLY A 254 11.16 -12.39 6.18
CA GLY A 254 10.40 -13.51 6.76
C GLY A 254 8.92 -13.22 6.96
N GLY A 255 8.44 -12.16 6.31
CA GLY A 255 7.04 -11.73 6.36
C GLY A 255 6.14 -12.48 5.41
N TYR A 256 4.83 -12.47 5.71
CA TYR A 256 3.78 -12.95 4.83
C TYR A 256 3.19 -11.80 4.03
N ARG A 257 2.82 -12.08 2.78
CA ARG A 257 2.04 -11.19 1.93
C ARG A 257 0.60 -11.66 1.97
N LEU A 258 -0.25 -10.84 2.57
CA LEU A 258 -1.66 -11.14 2.81
C LEU A 258 -2.55 -10.01 2.28
N SER A 259 -3.84 -10.27 2.17
CA SER A 259 -4.87 -9.27 1.90
C SER A 259 -6.04 -9.46 2.86
N THR A 260 -6.87 -8.43 2.99
CA THR A 260 -8.17 -8.53 3.67
C THR A 260 -9.07 -9.53 2.95
N TYR A 261 -10.03 -10.15 3.67
CA TYR A 261 -10.96 -11.10 3.06
C TYR A 261 -12.09 -10.40 2.32
N ASP A 262 -12.46 -9.18 2.73
CA ASP A 262 -13.38 -8.31 2.04
C ASP A 262 -12.64 -7.17 1.31
N ASN A 263 -13.33 -6.46 0.43
CA ASN A 263 -12.78 -5.38 -0.37
C ASN A 263 -12.99 -4.02 0.32
N TYR A 264 -11.90 -3.27 0.52
CA TYR A 264 -11.90 -1.96 1.17
C TYR A 264 -11.24 -0.86 0.33
N ALA A 265 -10.91 -1.13 -0.91
CA ALA A 265 -10.44 -0.11 -1.84
C ALA A 265 -10.76 -0.50 -3.29
N TYR A 266 -10.80 0.49 -4.19
CA TYR A 266 -10.99 0.29 -5.62
C TYR A 266 -9.92 1.02 -6.41
N GLN A 267 -9.37 0.37 -7.44
CA GLN A 267 -8.55 1.05 -8.43
C GLN A 267 -9.46 1.74 -9.43
N LEU A 268 -9.23 3.04 -9.66
CA LEU A 268 -10.07 3.89 -10.48
C LEU A 268 -9.63 3.93 -11.95
N GLY A 269 -8.32 3.71 -12.21
CA GLY A 269 -7.75 3.89 -13.54
C GLY A 269 -7.58 5.36 -13.90
N ASN A 270 -7.77 5.71 -15.16
CA ASN A 270 -7.49 7.07 -15.67
C ASN A 270 -8.72 7.82 -16.20
N GLN A 271 -9.92 7.27 -16.05
CA GLN A 271 -11.18 7.88 -16.47
C GLN A 271 -12.20 7.81 -15.36
N MET A 272 -12.92 8.92 -15.13
CA MET A 272 -13.96 9.02 -14.12
C MET A 272 -15.24 8.34 -14.61
N GLU A 273 -15.76 7.43 -13.80
CA GLU A 273 -17.05 6.77 -14.02
C GLU A 273 -18.08 7.21 -12.97
N PRO A 274 -19.39 7.23 -13.29
CA PRO A 274 -20.43 7.68 -12.34
C PRO A 274 -20.39 6.97 -10.99
N TRP A 275 -20.14 5.67 -10.96
CA TRP A 275 -20.08 4.88 -9.73
C TRP A 275 -18.93 5.33 -8.79
N MET A 276 -17.82 5.87 -9.33
CA MET A 276 -16.70 6.39 -8.53
C MET A 276 -17.14 7.64 -7.77
N ILE A 277 -17.86 8.52 -8.46
CA ILE A 277 -18.39 9.76 -7.89
C ILE A 277 -19.42 9.45 -6.80
N GLU A 278 -20.37 8.54 -7.09
CA GLU A 278 -21.37 8.09 -6.12
C GLU A 278 -20.73 7.48 -4.88
N MET A 279 -19.76 6.59 -5.07
CA MET A 279 -19.03 5.94 -3.97
C MET A 279 -18.24 6.95 -3.15
N TYR A 280 -17.52 7.88 -3.78
CA TYR A 280 -16.77 8.91 -3.08
C TYR A 280 -17.70 9.81 -2.23
N HIS A 281 -18.85 10.21 -2.75
CA HIS A 281 -19.82 11.02 -2.01
C HIS A 281 -20.52 10.25 -0.89
N SER A 282 -20.60 8.93 -0.98
CA SER A 282 -21.15 8.08 0.08
C SER A 282 -20.20 7.89 1.27
N LEU A 283 -18.91 8.24 1.13
CA LEU A 283 -17.92 8.12 2.21
C LEU A 283 -18.25 9.09 3.35
N ILE A 284 -18.23 8.57 4.56
CA ILE A 284 -18.45 9.32 5.80
C ILE A 284 -17.08 9.60 6.44
N GLU A 285 -16.91 10.82 6.93
CA GLU A 285 -15.70 11.16 7.68
C GLU A 285 -15.65 10.40 9.01
N VAL A 286 -14.54 9.72 9.25
CA VAL A 286 -14.31 8.94 10.47
C VAL A 286 -13.65 9.83 11.51
N SER A 287 -14.22 9.84 12.75
CA SER A 287 -13.59 10.51 13.89
C SER A 287 -12.23 9.85 14.18
N LYS A 288 -11.17 10.67 14.21
CA LYS A 288 -9.82 10.18 14.47
C LYS A 288 -9.70 9.70 15.91
N LYS A 289 -9.25 8.45 16.08
CA LYS A 289 -8.89 7.88 17.37
C LYS A 289 -7.51 8.39 17.78
N GLU A 290 -7.29 8.60 19.07
CA GLU A 290 -5.93 8.80 19.56
C GLU A 290 -5.04 7.63 19.13
N ASN A 291 -3.80 7.95 18.72
CA ASN A 291 -2.84 6.95 18.28
C ASN A 291 -2.58 5.93 19.39
N THR A 292 -3.36 4.87 19.43
CA THR A 292 -3.01 3.67 20.17
C THR A 292 -1.79 3.06 19.46
N TYR A 293 -0.64 3.06 20.13
CA TYR A 293 0.56 2.40 19.61
C TYR A 293 0.26 0.91 19.42
N LEU A 294 -0.20 0.54 18.21
CA LEU A 294 -0.38 -0.84 17.83
C LEU A 294 1.00 -1.54 17.94
N LYS A 295 1.12 -2.45 18.91
CA LYS A 295 2.34 -3.25 19.09
C LYS A 295 2.27 -4.44 18.16
N PHE A 296 2.75 -4.29 16.92
CA PHE A 296 2.92 -5.43 16.03
C PHE A 296 4.18 -6.21 16.40
N ALA A 297 4.10 -7.54 16.25
CA ALA A 297 5.28 -8.38 16.40
C ALA A 297 6.32 -8.04 15.32
N VAL A 298 7.59 -7.99 15.74
CA VAL A 298 8.72 -7.78 14.84
C VAL A 298 8.90 -9.02 13.97
N LEU A 299 9.15 -8.83 12.69
CA LEU A 299 9.44 -9.92 11.76
C LEU A 299 10.79 -10.54 12.09
N LYS A 300 10.82 -11.87 12.13
CA LYS A 300 12.05 -12.63 12.36
C LYS A 300 12.38 -13.42 11.11
N ARG A 301 13.47 -13.05 10.46
CA ARG A 301 14.01 -13.80 9.33
C ARG A 301 14.48 -15.18 9.80
N ASN A 302 13.94 -16.21 9.19
CA ASN A 302 14.47 -17.56 9.28
C ASN A 302 15.08 -17.93 7.93
N ARG A 303 16.41 -17.88 7.84
CA ARG A 303 17.13 -18.13 6.58
C ARG A 303 16.89 -19.53 6.02
N LEU A 304 16.77 -20.54 6.88
CA LEU A 304 16.50 -21.90 6.44
C LEU A 304 15.07 -22.04 5.92
N GLU A 305 14.07 -21.52 6.65
CA GLU A 305 12.67 -21.49 6.22
C GLU A 305 12.53 -20.79 4.85
N TYR A 306 13.24 -19.67 4.67
CA TYR A 306 13.27 -18.95 3.40
C TYR A 306 13.83 -19.81 2.26
N LEU A 307 15.01 -20.41 2.42
CA LEU A 307 15.67 -21.20 1.39
C LEU A 307 14.85 -22.45 1.02
N PHE A 308 14.33 -23.17 2.00
CA PHE A 308 13.50 -24.36 1.75
C PHE A 308 12.15 -24.00 1.11
N SER A 309 11.50 -22.95 1.53
CA SER A 309 10.23 -22.51 0.93
C SER A 309 10.41 -22.09 -0.52
N GLU A 310 11.49 -21.34 -0.83
CA GLU A 310 11.82 -20.96 -2.20
C GLU A 310 12.17 -22.17 -3.08
N TYR A 311 12.92 -23.14 -2.53
CA TYR A 311 13.25 -24.37 -3.28
C TYR A 311 12.02 -25.22 -3.62
N LEU A 312 11.09 -25.40 -2.68
CA LEU A 312 9.93 -26.28 -2.84
C LEU A 312 8.74 -25.64 -3.54
N PHE A 313 8.56 -24.33 -3.41
CA PHE A 313 7.33 -23.62 -3.83
C PHE A 313 7.59 -22.41 -4.73
N LYS A 314 8.82 -22.19 -5.18
CA LYS A 314 9.11 -21.12 -6.14
C LYS A 314 8.52 -21.49 -7.50
N LYS A 315 7.58 -20.67 -7.96
CA LYS A 315 7.08 -20.70 -9.35
C LYS A 315 7.52 -19.42 -10.06
#